data_961ac5a312c6602ed01129ba13cde68c
#
_entry.id   961ac5a312c6602ed01129ba13cde68c
#
_cell.length_a   1.000
_cell.length_b   1.000
_cell.length_c   1.000
_cell.angle_alpha   90.00
_cell.angle_beta   90.00
_cell.angle_gamma   90.00
#
_symmetry.space_group_name_H-M   'P 1'
#
loop_
_entity.id
_entity.type
_entity.pdbx_description
1 polymer ?
#
loop_
_entity_poly.entity_id
_entity_poly.type
_entity_poly.pdbx_seq_one_letter_code
_entity_poly.pdbx_strand_id
1 'polypeptide(L)'
;MSENAHDHGIQDKLWQLRCHFTWGLEIEDNAIPDLESRVMEEIEFLDTRYNVGIHNFLAYVKHLKGQDEEALQSLREAEDLVQREHADQADLRSLVTWGNCAWVYYHMGRLAEAQTYLNKVEDTCKKFASPSHYQLEFPEMDCEEGWALLKCGGQYYERAKACFERALRVEPENPEFSLGFAISSFRGDYDNENVISLEPLRRAVSLNPEDAYVKVLLALKLQDVGQEKEGEGYIEEALNSTSSQTYVFQYASKFYRKKGCVDKAIELLKKALETRPNSASVHHQLGLCYRVKLFQVKNARNMNPRRQERENVHRWVQLAIKEFQETLRLKPRFEMAYVHMAEMYAVRGQCREAEENFQKALCMDNLADHIQQDIHYRYGHFQQFHMRSEDKAITHYLKGLKIPEMSFARKKLISALEKLAESHVNQNVSVVARVSLLGLSHELQGEVKEALLCYERALRLTDQLNPVF
;
A
#
# COMPACT_ATOMS: atom_id res chain seq x y z
N MET A 1 32.73 27.89 24.40
CA MET A 1 32.47 28.47 23.06
C MET A 1 33.09 27.65 21.90
N SER A 2 34.08 26.79 22.11
CA SER A 2 34.71 25.97 21.05
C SER A 2 33.92 24.68 20.68
N GLU A 3 33.27 24.02 21.63
CA GLU A 3 32.52 22.78 21.37
C GLU A 3 31.29 23.03 20.48
N ASN A 4 30.48 24.08 20.77
CA ASN A 4 29.31 24.40 19.97
C ASN A 4 29.64 24.78 18.52
N ALA A 5 30.81 25.44 18.29
CA ALA A 5 31.23 25.82 16.93
C ALA A 5 31.73 24.60 16.12
N HIS A 6 32.30 23.60 16.78
CA HIS A 6 32.75 22.36 16.14
C HIS A 6 31.57 21.44 15.80
N ASP A 7 30.58 21.39 16.68
CA ASP A 7 29.33 20.64 16.49
C ASP A 7 28.54 21.18 15.28
N HIS A 8 28.33 22.49 15.19
CA HIS A 8 27.69 23.12 14.03
C HIS A 8 28.44 22.83 12.72
N GLY A 9 29.78 22.80 12.73
CA GLY A 9 30.59 22.52 11.55
C GLY A 9 30.44 21.08 11.05
N ILE A 10 30.21 20.10 11.95
CA ILE A 10 29.94 18.71 11.59
C ILE A 10 28.52 18.57 11.05
N GLN A 11 27.54 19.19 11.70
CA GLN A 11 26.15 19.15 11.29
C GLN A 11 25.94 19.71 9.87
N ASP A 12 26.57 20.83 9.54
CA ASP A 12 26.51 21.43 8.19
C ASP A 12 27.06 20.50 7.10
N LYS A 13 28.06 19.69 7.41
CA LYS A 13 28.61 18.69 6.50
C LYS A 13 27.68 17.48 6.35
N LEU A 14 27.07 17.02 7.46
CA LEU A 14 26.12 15.91 7.46
C LEU A 14 24.90 16.18 6.57
N TRP A 15 24.38 17.39 6.56
CA TRP A 15 23.27 17.77 5.68
C TRP A 15 23.62 17.78 4.19
N GLN A 16 24.89 17.77 3.84
CA GLN A 16 25.34 17.68 2.45
C GLN A 16 25.47 16.22 1.96
N LEU A 17 25.39 15.24 2.85
CA LEU A 17 25.49 13.83 2.46
C LEU A 17 24.23 13.38 1.69
N ARG A 18 24.37 12.37 0.86
CA ARG A 18 23.26 11.61 0.28
C ARG A 18 23.13 10.26 0.99
N CYS A 19 22.19 10.15 1.91
CA CYS A 19 21.93 8.93 2.69
C CYS A 19 20.51 8.94 3.26
N HIS A 20 20.10 7.90 3.97
CA HIS A 20 18.75 7.75 4.51
C HIS A 20 18.30 8.93 5.39
N PHE A 21 19.24 9.58 6.11
CA PHE A 21 18.93 10.73 6.96
C PHE A 21 18.63 12.02 6.17
N THR A 22 19.06 12.10 4.92
CA THR A 22 18.92 13.32 4.08
C THR A 22 17.92 13.14 2.92
N TRP A 23 17.41 11.93 2.71
CA TRP A 23 16.42 11.65 1.65
C TRP A 23 14.98 12.06 2.02
N GLY A 24 14.76 12.68 3.19
CA GLY A 24 13.42 13.12 3.60
C GLY A 24 12.44 11.97 3.73
N LEU A 25 12.86 10.90 4.37
CA LEU A 25 12.04 9.73 4.69
C LEU A 25 11.26 10.02 5.96
N GLU A 26 9.98 10.37 5.82
CA GLU A 26 9.08 10.57 6.96
C GLU A 26 8.41 9.24 7.29
N ILE A 27 8.80 8.65 8.41
CA ILE A 27 8.28 7.38 8.92
C ILE A 27 7.58 7.68 10.25
N GLU A 28 6.29 7.39 10.32
CA GLU A 28 5.54 7.54 11.58
C GLU A 28 6.02 6.53 12.62
N ASP A 29 6.16 6.94 13.87
CA ASP A 29 6.64 6.12 14.99
C ASP A 29 5.89 4.78 15.11
N ASN A 30 4.58 4.82 14.86
CA ASN A 30 3.72 3.64 14.92
C ASN A 30 3.93 2.65 13.76
N ALA A 31 4.51 3.08 12.65
CA ALA A 31 4.80 2.25 11.48
C ALA A 31 6.16 1.56 11.57
N ILE A 32 7.07 2.07 12.43
CA ILE A 32 8.44 1.58 12.53
C ILE A 32 8.53 0.08 12.88
N PRO A 33 7.77 -0.48 13.86
CA PRO A 33 7.86 -1.91 14.18
C PRO A 33 7.43 -2.83 13.03
N ASP A 34 6.37 -2.45 12.28
CA ASP A 34 5.91 -3.22 11.10
C ASP A 34 6.94 -3.14 9.97
N LEU A 35 7.54 -1.96 9.78
CA LEU A 35 8.55 -1.73 8.76
C LEU A 35 9.83 -2.54 9.05
N GLU A 36 10.30 -2.52 10.29
CA GLU A 36 11.44 -3.35 10.73
C GLU A 36 11.18 -4.83 10.47
N SER A 37 10.04 -5.36 10.90
CA SER A 37 9.68 -6.76 10.67
C SER A 37 9.70 -7.11 9.18
N ARG A 38 9.18 -6.26 8.31
CA ARG A 38 9.20 -6.49 6.86
C ARG A 38 10.60 -6.49 6.28
N VAL A 39 11.47 -5.58 6.73
CA VAL A 39 12.85 -5.50 6.28
C VAL A 39 13.65 -6.71 6.75
N MET A 40 13.47 -7.13 8.01
CA MET A 40 14.08 -8.35 8.54
C MET A 40 13.65 -9.60 7.76
N GLU A 41 12.35 -9.70 7.43
CA GLU A 41 11.84 -10.78 6.58
C GLU A 41 12.46 -10.76 5.17
N GLU A 42 12.66 -9.59 4.59
CA GLU A 42 13.33 -9.47 3.29
C GLU A 42 14.76 -9.98 3.36
N ILE A 43 15.52 -9.61 4.38
CA ILE A 43 16.91 -10.08 4.59
C ILE A 43 16.96 -11.60 4.75
N GLU A 44 16.04 -12.18 5.51
CA GLU A 44 16.04 -13.61 5.81
C GLU A 44 15.61 -14.48 4.62
N PHE A 45 14.63 -14.00 3.81
CA PHE A 45 13.93 -14.86 2.83
C PHE A 45 14.14 -14.44 1.36
N LEU A 46 14.72 -13.28 1.10
CA LEU A 46 15.05 -12.87 -0.26
C LEU A 46 16.55 -13.00 -0.48
N ASP A 47 16.96 -13.96 -1.31
CA ASP A 47 18.31 -14.07 -1.82
C ASP A 47 18.54 -12.93 -2.85
N THR A 48 18.65 -11.71 -2.36
CA THR A 48 18.89 -10.54 -3.20
C THR A 48 20.39 -10.28 -3.27
N ARG A 49 20.94 -10.19 -4.48
CA ARG A 49 22.35 -9.86 -4.73
C ARG A 49 22.77 -8.48 -4.18
N TYR A 50 21.81 -7.68 -3.72
CA TYR A 50 21.98 -6.29 -3.30
C TYR A 50 21.48 -6.04 -1.87
N ASN A 51 21.96 -6.85 -0.93
CA ASN A 51 21.57 -6.69 0.48
C ASN A 51 22.14 -5.44 1.16
N VAL A 52 23.07 -4.71 0.55
CA VAL A 52 23.70 -3.50 1.11
C VAL A 52 22.66 -2.45 1.46
N GLY A 53 21.82 -2.07 0.50
CA GLY A 53 20.77 -1.06 0.71
C GLY A 53 19.72 -1.48 1.75
N ILE A 54 19.41 -2.77 1.84
CA ILE A 54 18.49 -3.31 2.87
C ILE A 54 19.10 -3.16 4.26
N HIS A 55 20.38 -3.49 4.46
CA HIS A 55 21.07 -3.32 5.74
C HIS A 55 21.20 -1.85 6.12
N ASN A 56 21.51 -0.97 5.16
CA ASN A 56 21.50 0.47 5.36
C ASN A 56 20.14 1.01 5.80
N PHE A 57 19.06 0.54 5.16
CA PHE A 57 17.69 0.92 5.52
C PHE A 57 17.30 0.36 6.89
N LEU A 58 17.66 -0.90 7.21
CA LEU A 58 17.45 -1.48 8.53
C LEU A 58 18.15 -0.69 9.62
N ALA A 59 19.38 -0.24 9.36
CA ALA A 59 20.11 0.61 10.30
C ALA A 59 19.38 1.93 10.58
N TYR A 60 18.87 2.57 9.54
CA TYR A 60 18.07 3.78 9.68
C TYR A 60 16.80 3.53 10.53
N VAL A 61 16.07 2.45 10.27
CA VAL A 61 14.87 2.07 11.03
C VAL A 61 15.19 1.77 12.49
N LYS A 62 16.31 1.07 12.78
CA LYS A 62 16.78 0.81 14.16
C LYS A 62 17.17 2.09 14.88
N HIS A 63 17.83 3.01 14.20
CA HIS A 63 18.15 4.34 14.75
C HIS A 63 16.87 5.10 15.15
N LEU A 64 15.82 5.12 14.31
CA LEU A 64 14.54 5.74 14.65
C LEU A 64 13.89 5.14 15.90
N LYS A 65 14.22 3.89 16.26
CA LYS A 65 13.80 3.24 17.50
C LYS A 65 14.69 3.57 18.70
N GLY A 66 15.75 4.34 18.52
CA GLY A 66 16.77 4.59 19.55
C GLY A 66 17.71 3.41 19.78
N GLN A 67 17.82 2.47 18.84
CA GLN A 67 18.69 1.28 18.90
C GLN A 67 19.97 1.53 18.11
N ASP A 68 20.77 2.51 18.53
CA ASP A 68 21.92 3.00 17.76
C ASP A 68 23.05 1.98 17.60
N GLU A 69 23.31 1.16 18.61
CA GLU A 69 24.35 0.12 18.53
C GLU A 69 23.94 -1.00 17.56
N GLU A 70 22.66 -1.40 17.54
CA GLU A 70 22.13 -2.34 16.55
C GLU A 70 22.11 -1.74 15.15
N ALA A 71 21.87 -0.42 15.02
CA ALA A 71 21.99 0.29 13.77
C ALA A 71 23.42 0.24 13.22
N LEU A 72 24.41 0.53 14.08
CA LEU A 72 25.83 0.41 13.71
C LEU A 72 26.24 -1.02 13.36
N GLN A 73 25.64 -2.03 13.97
CA GLN A 73 25.85 -3.43 13.59
C GLN A 73 25.36 -3.71 12.19
N SER A 74 24.16 -3.25 11.82
CA SER A 74 23.64 -3.39 10.46
C SER A 74 24.47 -2.64 9.42
N LEU A 75 25.04 -1.48 9.78
CA LEU A 75 25.97 -0.74 8.89
C LEU A 75 27.30 -1.47 8.69
N ARG A 76 27.84 -2.15 9.73
CA ARG A 76 29.01 -3.01 9.56
C ARG A 76 28.75 -4.18 8.61
N GLU A 77 27.58 -4.81 8.73
CA GLU A 77 27.16 -5.86 7.81
C GLU A 77 27.06 -5.34 6.37
N ALA A 78 26.58 -4.11 6.17
CA ALA A 78 26.56 -3.46 4.86
C ALA A 78 27.99 -3.22 4.32
N GLU A 79 28.93 -2.69 5.14
CA GLU A 79 30.34 -2.51 4.74
C GLU A 79 31.00 -3.85 4.35
N ASP A 80 30.78 -4.90 5.13
CA ASP A 80 31.33 -6.25 4.86
C ASP A 80 30.77 -6.82 3.55
N LEU A 81 29.48 -6.60 3.25
CA LEU A 81 28.87 -7.00 1.98
C LEU A 81 29.49 -6.27 0.81
N VAL A 82 29.70 -4.95 0.90
CA VAL A 82 30.35 -4.18 -0.15
C VAL A 82 31.76 -4.71 -0.43
N GLN A 83 32.55 -4.99 0.62
CA GLN A 83 33.90 -5.51 0.46
C GLN A 83 33.94 -6.90 -0.18
N ARG A 84 32.94 -7.74 0.12
CA ARG A 84 32.84 -9.10 -0.40
C ARG A 84 32.36 -9.15 -1.85
N GLU A 85 31.32 -8.38 -2.18
CA GLU A 85 30.64 -8.48 -3.47
C GLU A 85 31.10 -7.43 -4.51
N HIS A 86 31.70 -6.31 -4.04
CA HIS A 86 32.02 -5.14 -4.87
C HIS A 86 33.40 -4.52 -4.52
N ALA A 87 34.40 -5.34 -4.25
CA ALA A 87 35.73 -4.89 -3.82
C ALA A 87 36.40 -3.87 -4.76
N ASP A 88 36.14 -3.96 -6.06
CA ASP A 88 36.63 -3.05 -7.09
C ASP A 88 35.99 -1.65 -7.06
N GLN A 89 34.79 -1.52 -6.49
CA GLN A 89 34.02 -0.28 -6.34
C GLN A 89 33.68 0.04 -4.87
N ALA A 90 34.43 -0.54 -3.94
CA ALA A 90 34.07 -0.51 -2.53
C ALA A 90 33.89 0.91 -1.98
N ASP A 91 34.73 1.86 -2.33
CA ASP A 91 34.60 3.25 -1.87
C ASP A 91 33.30 3.89 -2.35
N LEU A 92 32.94 3.72 -3.62
CA LEU A 92 31.73 4.28 -4.19
C LEU A 92 30.46 3.67 -3.57
N ARG A 93 30.44 2.36 -3.45
CA ARG A 93 29.32 1.59 -2.93
C ARG A 93 29.11 1.73 -1.41
N SER A 94 30.15 2.24 -0.70
CA SER A 94 30.08 2.52 0.74
C SER A 94 29.59 3.93 1.07
N LEU A 95 29.44 4.83 0.12
CA LEU A 95 29.10 6.25 0.40
C LEU A 95 27.83 6.41 1.23
N VAL A 96 26.76 5.69 0.91
CA VAL A 96 25.49 5.72 1.67
C VAL A 96 25.69 5.14 3.07
N THR A 97 26.39 4.01 3.19
CA THR A 97 26.71 3.36 4.47
C THR A 97 27.53 4.30 5.35
N TRP A 98 28.56 4.93 4.82
CA TRP A 98 29.38 5.88 5.56
C TRP A 98 28.60 7.14 5.95
N GLY A 99 27.71 7.61 5.08
CA GLY A 99 26.79 8.71 5.42
C GLY A 99 25.89 8.38 6.59
N ASN A 100 25.29 7.18 6.59
CA ASN A 100 24.48 6.69 7.70
C ASN A 100 25.31 6.53 8.98
N CYS A 101 26.53 5.96 8.90
CA CYS A 101 27.45 5.87 10.04
C CYS A 101 27.75 7.25 10.66
N ALA A 102 28.08 8.23 9.82
CA ALA A 102 28.37 9.58 10.29
C ALA A 102 27.19 10.19 11.06
N TRP A 103 25.95 10.02 10.56
CA TRP A 103 24.73 10.49 11.22
C TRP A 103 24.45 9.76 12.54
N VAL A 104 24.54 8.43 12.58
CA VAL A 104 24.32 7.64 13.80
C VAL A 104 25.34 8.03 14.87
N TYR A 105 26.63 8.09 14.54
CA TYR A 105 27.67 8.52 15.50
C TYR A 105 27.44 9.95 15.97
N TYR A 106 27.03 10.86 15.11
CA TYR A 106 26.69 12.24 15.49
C TYR A 106 25.56 12.28 16.54
N HIS A 107 24.45 11.56 16.29
CA HIS A 107 23.34 11.51 17.24
C HIS A 107 23.72 10.82 18.58
N MET A 108 24.69 9.91 18.56
CA MET A 108 25.25 9.32 19.79
C MET A 108 26.21 10.26 20.55
N GLY A 109 26.49 11.47 20.01
CA GLY A 109 27.49 12.40 20.56
C GLY A 109 28.96 11.97 20.32
N ARG A 110 29.18 10.97 19.47
CA ARG A 110 30.51 10.43 19.12
C ARG A 110 31.11 11.19 17.93
N LEU A 111 31.41 12.46 18.15
CA LEU A 111 31.80 13.40 17.08
C LEU A 111 33.10 13.03 16.35
N ALA A 112 34.05 12.39 17.02
CA ALA A 112 35.32 11.96 16.40
C ALA A 112 35.09 10.86 15.36
N GLU A 113 34.22 9.89 15.66
CA GLU A 113 33.86 8.83 14.74
C GLU A 113 32.99 9.38 13.60
N ALA A 114 32.04 10.29 13.88
CA ALA A 114 31.27 10.96 12.84
C ALA A 114 32.19 11.69 11.85
N GLN A 115 33.17 12.44 12.34
CA GLN A 115 34.17 13.12 11.49
C GLN A 115 35.01 12.11 10.68
N THR A 116 35.33 10.95 11.25
CA THR A 116 36.10 9.91 10.52
C THR A 116 35.34 9.42 9.30
N TYR A 117 34.04 9.17 9.42
CA TYR A 117 33.21 8.75 8.29
C TYR A 117 32.95 9.90 7.29
N LEU A 118 32.79 11.13 7.74
CA LEU A 118 32.75 12.31 6.86
C LEU A 118 34.04 12.44 6.02
N ASN A 119 35.20 12.19 6.62
CA ASN A 119 36.49 12.22 5.89
C ASN A 119 36.54 11.13 4.81
N LYS A 120 36.06 9.90 5.10
CA LYS A 120 35.97 8.82 4.10
C LYS A 120 35.15 9.25 2.89
N VAL A 121 33.96 9.89 3.12
CA VAL A 121 33.10 10.40 2.04
C VAL A 121 33.85 11.50 1.25
N GLU A 122 34.40 12.47 1.94
CA GLU A 122 35.14 13.60 1.31
C GLU A 122 36.28 13.11 0.45
N ASP A 123 37.10 12.17 0.95
CA ASP A 123 38.24 11.63 0.23
C ASP A 123 37.82 10.85 -1.01
N THR A 124 36.68 10.13 -0.91
CA THR A 124 36.10 9.46 -2.09
C THR A 124 35.60 10.47 -3.12
N CYS A 125 34.88 11.52 -2.69
CA CYS A 125 34.45 12.58 -3.59
C CYS A 125 35.64 13.25 -4.30
N LYS A 126 36.74 13.50 -3.60
CA LYS A 126 38.00 14.03 -4.18
C LYS A 126 38.61 13.07 -5.18
N LYS A 127 38.67 11.75 -4.84
CA LYS A 127 39.22 10.70 -5.71
C LYS A 127 38.50 10.62 -7.05
N PHE A 128 37.17 10.83 -7.06
CA PHE A 128 36.36 10.83 -8.27
C PHE A 128 36.10 12.23 -8.86
N ALA A 129 36.88 13.24 -8.44
CA ALA A 129 36.80 14.61 -8.93
C ALA A 129 35.39 15.21 -8.91
N SER A 130 34.60 14.88 -7.86
CA SER A 130 33.29 15.45 -7.68
C SER A 130 33.36 16.98 -7.51
N PRO A 131 32.39 17.74 -8.07
CA PRO A 131 32.31 19.17 -7.83
C PRO A 131 31.90 19.51 -6.39
N SER A 132 31.32 18.57 -5.66
CA SER A 132 30.93 18.68 -4.25
C SER A 132 31.87 17.88 -3.34
N HIS A 133 32.17 18.44 -2.15
CA HIS A 133 32.99 17.75 -1.16
C HIS A 133 32.31 16.50 -0.54
N TYR A 134 30.98 16.44 -0.54
CA TYR A 134 30.21 15.42 0.18
C TYR A 134 29.13 14.75 -0.67
N GLN A 135 29.03 15.08 -1.96
CA GLN A 135 28.06 14.50 -2.87
C GLN A 135 28.75 13.97 -4.12
N LEU A 136 28.36 12.78 -4.51
CA LEU A 136 28.72 12.16 -5.78
C LEU A 136 27.46 11.56 -6.39
N GLU A 137 27.20 11.87 -7.65
CA GLU A 137 26.08 11.25 -8.38
C GLU A 137 26.51 9.90 -8.92
N PHE A 138 25.77 8.88 -8.55
CA PHE A 138 26.08 7.49 -8.87
C PHE A 138 24.76 6.71 -9.01
N PRO A 139 24.55 5.94 -10.10
CA PRO A 139 23.24 5.35 -10.39
C PRO A 139 22.74 4.38 -9.31
N GLU A 140 23.65 3.65 -8.67
CA GLU A 140 23.27 2.73 -7.58
C GLU A 140 22.80 3.47 -6.32
N MET A 141 23.30 4.68 -6.07
CA MET A 141 22.81 5.53 -4.98
C MET A 141 21.38 6.01 -5.27
N ASP A 142 21.07 6.38 -6.52
CA ASP A 142 19.70 6.67 -6.94
C ASP A 142 18.80 5.43 -6.80
N CYS A 143 19.30 4.25 -7.14
CA CYS A 143 18.60 2.99 -6.96
C CYS A 143 18.29 2.71 -5.47
N GLU A 144 19.29 2.88 -4.59
CA GLU A 144 19.11 2.68 -3.15
C GLU A 144 18.11 3.67 -2.54
N GLU A 145 18.18 4.95 -2.93
CA GLU A 145 17.17 5.96 -2.55
C GLU A 145 15.76 5.54 -3.03
N GLY A 146 15.64 5.08 -4.28
CA GLY A 146 14.38 4.59 -4.85
C GLY A 146 13.79 3.42 -4.05
N TRP A 147 14.60 2.44 -3.67
CA TRP A 147 14.16 1.31 -2.84
C TRP A 147 13.76 1.74 -1.42
N ALA A 148 14.51 2.66 -0.79
CA ALA A 148 14.16 3.21 0.51
C ALA A 148 12.80 3.93 0.47
N LEU A 149 12.57 4.78 -0.52
CA LEU A 149 11.31 5.49 -0.74
C LEU A 149 10.13 4.51 -0.95
N LEU A 150 10.32 3.45 -1.75
CA LEU A 150 9.29 2.42 -1.97
C LEU A 150 8.86 1.70 -0.69
N LYS A 151 9.73 1.59 0.30
CA LYS A 151 9.46 0.97 1.59
C LYS A 151 8.69 1.88 2.54
N CYS A 152 8.85 3.21 2.39
CA CYS A 152 8.25 4.22 3.27
C CYS A 152 6.76 4.50 2.98
N GLY A 153 6.20 4.04 1.85
CA GLY A 153 4.76 4.13 1.61
C GLY A 153 4.35 4.81 0.30
N GLY A 154 3.02 4.88 0.07
CA GLY A 154 2.44 5.32 -1.21
C GLY A 154 2.79 6.75 -1.61
N GLN A 155 2.90 7.64 -0.66
CA GLN A 155 3.27 9.05 -0.87
C GLN A 155 4.63 9.25 -1.55
N TYR A 156 5.48 8.22 -1.55
CA TYR A 156 6.82 8.29 -2.13
C TYR A 156 6.96 7.59 -3.48
N TYR A 157 5.93 6.94 -4.02
CA TYR A 157 6.05 6.14 -5.24
C TYR A 157 6.52 6.94 -6.46
N GLU A 158 6.04 8.17 -6.65
CA GLU A 158 6.50 9.03 -7.74
C GLU A 158 7.97 9.47 -7.57
N ARG A 159 8.39 9.76 -6.32
CA ARG A 159 9.79 10.07 -6.05
C ARG A 159 10.70 8.85 -6.28
N ALA A 160 10.27 7.67 -5.84
CA ALA A 160 10.97 6.42 -6.08
C ALA A 160 11.13 6.15 -7.58
N LYS A 161 10.05 6.32 -8.35
CA LYS A 161 10.06 6.20 -9.81
C LYS A 161 11.10 7.13 -10.46
N ALA A 162 11.12 8.41 -10.03
CA ALA A 162 12.09 9.39 -10.53
C ALA A 162 13.54 9.00 -10.21
N CYS A 163 13.80 8.36 -9.06
CA CYS A 163 15.13 7.84 -8.72
C CYS A 163 15.56 6.73 -9.70
N PHE A 164 14.70 5.74 -9.93
CA PHE A 164 15.00 4.68 -10.90
C PHE A 164 15.13 5.20 -12.33
N GLU A 165 14.35 6.21 -12.71
CA GLU A 165 14.50 6.87 -14.01
C GLU A 165 15.89 7.53 -14.17
N ARG A 166 16.40 8.19 -13.12
CA ARG A 166 17.76 8.76 -13.15
C ARG A 166 18.81 7.67 -13.33
N ALA A 167 18.70 6.57 -12.58
CA ALA A 167 19.61 5.43 -12.70
C ALA A 167 19.57 4.81 -14.11
N LEU A 168 18.39 4.62 -14.68
CA LEU A 168 18.19 4.07 -16.03
C LEU A 168 18.68 4.99 -17.16
N ARG A 169 18.84 6.30 -16.94
CA ARG A 169 19.47 7.19 -17.93
C ARG A 169 20.96 6.87 -18.10
N VAL A 170 21.61 6.39 -17.06
CA VAL A 170 23.04 6.01 -17.08
C VAL A 170 23.19 4.57 -17.56
N GLU A 171 22.39 3.66 -17.04
CA GLU A 171 22.41 2.23 -17.36
C GLU A 171 21.04 1.73 -17.80
N PRO A 172 20.65 1.95 -19.08
CA PRO A 172 19.30 1.63 -19.56
C PRO A 172 18.90 0.16 -19.45
N GLU A 173 19.86 -0.76 -19.53
CA GLU A 173 19.62 -2.20 -19.53
C GLU A 173 19.90 -2.88 -18.17
N ASN A 174 20.08 -2.08 -17.11
CA ASN A 174 20.28 -2.63 -15.78
C ASN A 174 18.98 -3.27 -15.26
N PRO A 175 18.98 -4.60 -14.97
CA PRO A 175 17.76 -5.30 -14.59
C PRO A 175 17.19 -4.83 -13.24
N GLU A 176 18.04 -4.44 -12.29
CA GLU A 176 17.59 -3.97 -10.98
C GLU A 176 16.92 -2.60 -11.07
N PHE A 177 17.50 -1.67 -11.82
CA PHE A 177 16.91 -0.34 -12.02
C PHE A 177 15.57 -0.44 -12.76
N SER A 178 15.51 -1.33 -13.77
CA SER A 178 14.26 -1.61 -14.50
C SER A 178 13.21 -2.26 -13.61
N LEU A 179 13.60 -3.16 -12.72
CA LEU A 179 12.71 -3.77 -11.73
C LEU A 179 12.13 -2.74 -10.77
N GLY A 180 12.99 -1.89 -10.18
CA GLY A 180 12.57 -0.82 -9.27
C GLY A 180 11.60 0.17 -9.95
N PHE A 181 11.91 0.57 -11.19
CA PHE A 181 11.03 1.41 -12.00
C PHE A 181 9.68 0.75 -12.29
N ALA A 182 9.68 -0.53 -12.64
CA ALA A 182 8.45 -1.28 -12.92
C ALA A 182 7.57 -1.43 -11.66
N ILE A 183 8.16 -1.70 -10.50
CA ILE A 183 7.44 -1.84 -9.23
C ILE A 183 6.88 -0.50 -8.77
N SER A 184 7.67 0.59 -8.86
CA SER A 184 7.20 1.93 -8.48
C SER A 184 6.05 2.40 -9.37
N SER A 185 6.15 2.17 -10.69
CA SER A 185 5.06 2.43 -11.63
C SER A 185 3.83 1.57 -11.33
N PHE A 186 4.01 0.26 -11.10
CA PHE A 186 2.90 -0.65 -10.76
C PHE A 186 2.14 -0.20 -9.51
N ARG A 187 2.85 0.28 -8.48
CA ARG A 187 2.24 0.73 -7.23
C ARG A 187 1.63 2.13 -7.35
N GLY A 188 2.28 3.05 -8.06
CA GLY A 188 1.78 4.40 -8.28
C GLY A 188 0.54 4.47 -9.19
N ASP A 189 0.47 3.60 -10.21
CA ASP A 189 -0.67 3.54 -11.13
C ASP A 189 -1.95 2.93 -10.50
N TYR A 190 -1.90 2.43 -9.26
CA TYR A 190 -3.06 1.79 -8.63
C TYR A 190 -4.23 2.76 -8.42
N ASP A 191 -3.93 4.07 -8.30
CA ASP A 191 -4.92 5.12 -8.09
C ASP A 191 -5.33 5.83 -9.40
N ASN A 192 -4.69 5.53 -10.54
CA ASN A 192 -4.93 6.17 -11.82
C ASN A 192 -5.45 5.18 -12.88
N GLU A 193 -6.76 4.94 -12.88
CA GLU A 193 -7.45 4.01 -13.81
C GLU A 193 -7.25 4.36 -15.30
N ASN A 194 -6.72 5.55 -15.63
CA ASN A 194 -6.69 6.05 -17.01
C ASN A 194 -5.43 5.68 -17.80
N VAL A 195 -4.37 5.17 -17.18
CA VAL A 195 -3.11 4.83 -17.86
C VAL A 195 -2.56 3.51 -17.34
N ILE A 196 -3.05 2.39 -17.88
CA ILE A 196 -2.45 1.08 -17.61
C ILE A 196 -1.32 0.85 -18.61
N SER A 197 -0.09 1.15 -18.21
CA SER A 197 1.09 0.81 -19.02
C SER A 197 1.65 -0.56 -18.62
N LEU A 198 1.76 -1.46 -19.60
CA LEU A 198 2.41 -2.77 -19.42
C LEU A 198 3.91 -2.72 -19.70
N GLU A 199 4.37 -1.66 -20.36
CA GLU A 199 5.72 -1.57 -20.89
C GLU A 199 6.80 -1.71 -19.79
N PRO A 200 6.76 -1.00 -18.64
CA PRO A 200 7.79 -1.14 -17.62
C PRO A 200 7.94 -2.57 -17.10
N LEU A 201 6.80 -3.26 -16.87
CA LEU A 201 6.81 -4.65 -16.40
C LEU A 201 7.30 -5.62 -17.48
N ARG A 202 6.90 -5.46 -18.75
CA ARG A 202 7.39 -6.26 -19.87
C ARG A 202 8.90 -6.11 -20.04
N ARG A 203 9.42 -4.89 -19.93
CA ARG A 203 10.85 -4.61 -19.99
C ARG A 203 11.59 -5.28 -18.83
N ALA A 204 11.09 -5.15 -17.60
CA ALA A 204 11.71 -5.79 -16.44
C ALA A 204 11.75 -7.33 -16.59
N VAL A 205 10.66 -7.95 -17.09
CA VAL A 205 10.64 -9.40 -17.39
C VAL A 205 11.64 -9.74 -18.50
N SER A 206 11.80 -8.91 -19.53
CA SER A 206 12.76 -9.19 -20.62
C SER A 206 14.21 -9.12 -20.17
N LEU A 207 14.55 -8.21 -19.25
CA LEU A 207 15.90 -8.06 -18.70
C LEU A 207 16.23 -9.10 -17.61
N ASN A 208 15.22 -9.59 -16.90
CA ASN A 208 15.38 -10.66 -15.92
C ASN A 208 14.24 -11.69 -16.02
N PRO A 209 14.31 -12.62 -16.99
CA PRO A 209 13.27 -13.62 -17.21
C PRO A 209 13.08 -14.62 -16.06
N GLU A 210 14.05 -14.73 -15.16
CA GLU A 210 13.98 -15.64 -14.01
C GLU A 210 13.27 -15.02 -12.78
N ASP A 211 13.00 -13.72 -12.82
CA ASP A 211 12.32 -13.05 -11.71
C ASP A 211 10.83 -13.41 -11.67
N ALA A 212 10.50 -14.31 -10.76
CA ALA A 212 9.12 -14.77 -10.55
C ALA A 212 8.21 -13.66 -9.99
N TYR A 213 8.77 -12.69 -9.23
CA TYR A 213 7.97 -11.62 -8.63
C TYR A 213 7.46 -10.64 -9.70
N VAL A 214 8.33 -10.18 -10.61
CA VAL A 214 7.90 -9.28 -11.68
C VAL A 214 6.92 -9.95 -12.65
N LYS A 215 7.07 -11.26 -12.89
CA LYS A 215 6.09 -12.04 -13.70
C LYS A 215 4.69 -12.01 -13.10
N VAL A 216 4.54 -12.20 -11.78
CA VAL A 216 3.21 -12.16 -11.15
C VAL A 216 2.62 -10.74 -11.13
N LEU A 217 3.45 -9.69 -11.05
CA LEU A 217 2.98 -8.31 -11.20
C LEU A 217 2.49 -8.02 -12.61
N LEU A 218 3.23 -8.46 -13.64
CA LEU A 218 2.81 -8.36 -15.04
C LEU A 218 1.50 -9.11 -15.28
N ALA A 219 1.36 -10.33 -14.74
CA ALA A 219 0.14 -11.12 -14.86
C ALA A 219 -1.09 -10.39 -14.29
N LEU A 220 -0.97 -9.71 -13.17
CA LEU A 220 -2.06 -8.92 -12.59
C LEU A 220 -2.45 -7.74 -13.48
N LYS A 221 -1.47 -7.00 -14.01
CA LYS A 221 -1.76 -5.89 -14.96
C LYS A 221 -2.35 -6.40 -16.27
N LEU A 222 -1.89 -7.55 -16.80
CA LEU A 222 -2.49 -8.20 -17.97
C LEU A 222 -3.95 -8.57 -17.73
N GLN A 223 -4.29 -9.06 -16.53
CA GLN A 223 -5.66 -9.34 -16.15
C GLN A 223 -6.51 -8.07 -16.10
N ASP A 224 -5.96 -6.93 -15.68
CA ASP A 224 -6.66 -5.64 -15.64
C ASP A 224 -7.02 -5.12 -17.04
N VAL A 225 -6.20 -5.43 -18.06
CA VAL A 225 -6.45 -5.07 -19.46
C VAL A 225 -7.17 -6.18 -20.26
N GLY A 226 -7.69 -7.22 -19.58
CA GLY A 226 -8.44 -8.30 -20.24
C GLY A 226 -7.58 -9.37 -20.93
N GLN A 227 -6.25 -9.34 -20.79
CA GLN A 227 -5.31 -10.33 -21.34
C GLN A 227 -5.05 -11.47 -20.33
N GLU A 228 -6.11 -12.02 -19.74
CA GLU A 228 -6.03 -13.00 -18.65
C GLU A 228 -5.27 -14.27 -19.02
N LYS A 229 -5.40 -14.77 -20.26
CA LYS A 229 -4.71 -16.01 -20.69
C LYS A 229 -3.19 -15.84 -20.71
N GLU A 230 -2.70 -14.71 -21.20
CA GLU A 230 -1.27 -14.38 -21.19
C GLU A 230 -0.78 -14.25 -19.75
N GLY A 231 -1.54 -13.55 -18.91
CA GLY A 231 -1.24 -13.41 -17.48
C GLY A 231 -1.17 -14.75 -16.75
N GLU A 232 -2.06 -15.70 -17.06
CA GLU A 232 -2.02 -17.03 -16.45
C GLU A 232 -0.73 -17.81 -16.80
N GLY A 233 -0.23 -17.67 -18.03
CA GLY A 233 1.07 -18.23 -18.43
C GLY A 233 2.21 -17.75 -17.54
N TYR A 234 2.31 -16.43 -17.30
CA TYR A 234 3.32 -15.86 -16.38
C TYR A 234 3.14 -16.33 -14.93
N ILE A 235 1.89 -16.51 -14.47
CA ILE A 235 1.63 -17.08 -13.13
C ILE A 235 2.17 -18.52 -13.04
N GLU A 236 1.91 -19.35 -14.06
CA GLU A 236 2.37 -20.76 -14.08
C GLU A 236 3.90 -20.84 -14.13
N GLU A 237 4.55 -20.02 -14.95
CA GLU A 237 6.01 -19.92 -14.98
C GLU A 237 6.57 -19.51 -13.61
N ALA A 238 6.00 -18.48 -12.98
CA ALA A 238 6.45 -18.00 -11.67
C ALA A 238 6.28 -19.03 -10.56
N LEU A 239 5.18 -19.81 -10.59
CA LEU A 239 4.92 -20.86 -9.60
C LEU A 239 5.81 -22.10 -9.80
N ASN A 240 6.32 -22.34 -11.02
CA ASN A 240 7.24 -23.43 -11.32
C ASN A 240 8.71 -23.06 -11.07
N SER A 241 9.00 -21.79 -10.80
CA SER A 241 10.33 -21.33 -10.41
C SER A 241 10.73 -21.97 -9.07
N THR A 242 12.01 -22.34 -8.94
CA THR A 242 12.57 -22.98 -7.74
C THR A 242 12.62 -22.08 -6.51
N SER A 243 12.47 -20.79 -6.68
CA SER A 243 12.41 -19.82 -5.58
C SER A 243 11.00 -19.83 -4.96
N SER A 244 10.84 -20.51 -3.83
CA SER A 244 9.61 -20.51 -3.02
C SER A 244 9.41 -19.13 -2.38
N GLN A 245 8.87 -18.20 -3.12
CA GLN A 245 8.70 -16.84 -2.62
C GLN A 245 7.27 -16.65 -2.13
N THR A 246 7.13 -16.37 -0.85
CA THR A 246 5.83 -16.04 -0.24
C THR A 246 5.10 -14.94 -1.02
N TYR A 247 5.83 -13.96 -1.56
CA TYR A 247 5.27 -12.90 -2.40
C TYR A 247 4.68 -13.45 -3.71
N VAL A 248 5.33 -14.42 -4.35
CA VAL A 248 4.80 -15.05 -5.57
C VAL A 248 3.45 -15.71 -5.28
N PHE A 249 3.35 -16.51 -4.21
CA PHE A 249 2.09 -17.14 -3.80
C PHE A 249 1.02 -16.09 -3.47
N GLN A 250 1.38 -15.02 -2.78
CA GLN A 250 0.46 -13.95 -2.41
C GLN A 250 -0.12 -13.23 -3.63
N TYR A 251 0.71 -12.86 -4.61
CA TYR A 251 0.25 -12.15 -5.81
C TYR A 251 -0.44 -13.09 -6.80
N ALA A 252 0.02 -14.33 -6.96
CA ALA A 252 -0.68 -15.35 -7.73
C ALA A 252 -2.08 -15.65 -7.15
N SER A 253 -2.22 -15.64 -5.82
CA SER A 253 -3.53 -15.79 -5.18
C SER A 253 -4.48 -14.63 -5.50
N LYS A 254 -3.98 -13.39 -5.59
CA LYS A 254 -4.79 -12.23 -6.02
C LYS A 254 -5.33 -12.45 -7.45
N PHE A 255 -4.47 -12.93 -8.36
CA PHE A 255 -4.85 -13.25 -9.73
C PHE A 255 -5.96 -14.31 -9.77
N TYR A 256 -5.78 -15.46 -9.11
CA TYR A 256 -6.77 -16.53 -9.11
C TYR A 256 -8.06 -16.15 -8.38
N ARG A 257 -7.99 -15.35 -7.32
CA ARG A 257 -9.19 -14.81 -6.66
C ARG A 257 -9.99 -13.91 -7.60
N LYS A 258 -9.34 -13.02 -8.34
CA LYS A 258 -9.98 -12.13 -9.32
C LYS A 258 -10.57 -12.92 -10.49
N LYS A 259 -9.89 -13.97 -10.95
CA LYS A 259 -10.37 -14.92 -11.95
C LYS A 259 -11.57 -15.76 -11.48
N GLY A 260 -11.88 -15.79 -10.17
CA GLY A 260 -12.94 -16.60 -9.57
C GLY A 260 -12.49 -18.02 -9.13
N CYS A 261 -11.23 -18.39 -9.37
CA CYS A 261 -10.64 -19.67 -8.96
C CYS A 261 -10.20 -19.62 -7.48
N VAL A 262 -11.17 -19.39 -6.58
CA VAL A 262 -10.89 -19.07 -5.17
C VAL A 262 -10.23 -20.22 -4.41
N ASP A 263 -10.51 -21.47 -4.76
CA ASP A 263 -9.88 -22.63 -4.10
C ASP A 263 -8.36 -22.67 -4.35
N LYS A 264 -7.93 -22.42 -5.60
CA LYS A 264 -6.51 -22.31 -5.94
C LYS A 264 -5.84 -21.14 -5.21
N ALA A 265 -6.55 -20.00 -5.08
CA ALA A 265 -6.05 -18.86 -4.30
C ALA A 265 -5.84 -19.23 -2.82
N ILE A 266 -6.79 -19.94 -2.20
CA ILE A 266 -6.68 -20.39 -0.80
C ILE A 266 -5.49 -21.37 -0.63
N GLU A 267 -5.30 -22.29 -1.57
CA GLU A 267 -4.17 -23.23 -1.54
C GLU A 267 -2.83 -22.50 -1.55
N LEU A 268 -2.65 -21.53 -2.46
CA LEU A 268 -1.43 -20.72 -2.56
C LEU A 268 -1.15 -19.92 -1.30
N LEU A 269 -2.19 -19.31 -0.70
CA LEU A 269 -2.03 -18.55 0.53
C LEU A 269 -1.69 -19.45 1.72
N LYS A 270 -2.22 -20.66 1.77
CA LYS A 270 -1.81 -21.65 2.80
C LYS A 270 -0.35 -22.05 2.65
N LYS A 271 0.13 -22.30 1.42
CA LYS A 271 1.56 -22.52 1.17
C LYS A 271 2.42 -21.33 1.61
N ALA A 272 1.94 -20.10 1.36
CA ALA A 272 2.62 -18.89 1.85
C ALA A 272 2.71 -18.85 3.38
N LEU A 273 1.66 -19.29 4.11
CA LEU A 273 1.67 -19.35 5.58
C LEU A 273 2.52 -20.48 6.15
N GLU A 274 2.80 -21.55 5.40
CA GLU A 274 3.76 -22.59 5.82
C GLU A 274 5.16 -22.02 5.98
N THR A 275 5.54 -21.08 5.11
CA THR A 275 6.84 -20.39 5.17
C THR A 275 6.80 -19.21 6.13
N ARG A 276 5.70 -18.46 6.16
CA ARG A 276 5.53 -17.21 6.96
C ARG A 276 4.22 -17.23 7.74
N PRO A 277 4.15 -17.95 8.86
CA PRO A 277 2.91 -18.10 9.63
C PRO A 277 2.42 -16.79 10.27
N ASN A 278 3.29 -15.81 10.46
CA ASN A 278 2.99 -14.53 11.10
C ASN A 278 2.83 -13.38 10.08
N SER A 279 2.43 -13.64 8.83
CA SER A 279 2.22 -12.60 7.84
C SER A 279 0.80 -12.03 7.91
N ALA A 280 0.62 -10.85 8.48
CA ALA A 280 -0.68 -10.15 8.54
C ALA A 280 -1.31 -9.97 7.14
N SER A 281 -0.49 -9.67 6.13
CA SER A 281 -0.94 -9.49 4.75
C SER A 281 -1.50 -10.78 4.14
N VAL A 282 -0.86 -11.92 4.40
CA VAL A 282 -1.33 -13.23 3.88
C VAL A 282 -2.62 -13.66 4.58
N HIS A 283 -2.72 -13.51 5.90
CA HIS A 283 -3.96 -13.76 6.64
C HIS A 283 -5.11 -12.88 6.13
N HIS A 284 -4.87 -11.59 5.90
CA HIS A 284 -5.87 -10.72 5.31
C HIS A 284 -6.35 -11.19 3.93
N GLN A 285 -5.43 -11.57 3.03
CA GLN A 285 -5.78 -12.09 1.71
C GLN A 285 -6.57 -13.41 1.80
N LEU A 286 -6.25 -14.28 2.76
CA LEU A 286 -6.97 -15.52 3.01
C LEU A 286 -8.41 -15.24 3.50
N GLY A 287 -8.57 -14.29 4.41
CA GLY A 287 -9.88 -13.78 4.84
C GLY A 287 -10.72 -13.26 3.66
N LEU A 288 -10.09 -12.51 2.74
CA LEU A 288 -10.75 -12.04 1.51
C LEU A 288 -11.16 -13.20 0.58
N CYS A 289 -10.38 -14.27 0.49
CA CYS A 289 -10.75 -15.45 -0.29
C CYS A 289 -12.01 -16.13 0.31
N TYR A 290 -12.06 -16.31 1.63
CA TYR A 290 -13.26 -16.86 2.30
C TYR A 290 -14.49 -15.95 2.12
N ARG A 291 -14.28 -14.62 2.14
CA ARG A 291 -15.34 -13.64 1.84
C ARG A 291 -15.86 -13.80 0.40
N VAL A 292 -15.01 -14.01 -0.60
CA VAL A 292 -15.43 -14.25 -1.99
C VAL A 292 -16.21 -15.56 -2.12
N LYS A 293 -15.76 -16.65 -1.47
CA LYS A 293 -16.51 -17.92 -1.40
C LYS A 293 -17.94 -17.72 -0.90
N LEU A 294 -18.11 -16.90 0.15
CA LEU A 294 -19.42 -16.56 0.67
C LEU A 294 -20.31 -15.90 -0.39
N PHE A 295 -19.78 -14.93 -1.14
CA PHE A 295 -20.56 -14.24 -2.18
C PHE A 295 -20.85 -15.13 -3.38
N GLN A 296 -19.92 -16.00 -3.79
CA GLN A 296 -20.18 -17.01 -4.84
C GLN A 296 -21.37 -17.91 -4.48
N VAL A 297 -21.45 -18.39 -3.23
CA VAL A 297 -22.59 -19.19 -2.76
C VAL A 297 -23.88 -18.37 -2.72
N LYS A 298 -23.84 -17.10 -2.33
CA LYS A 298 -25.02 -16.22 -2.32
C LYS A 298 -25.54 -15.93 -3.74
N ASN A 299 -24.65 -15.69 -4.72
CA ASN A 299 -25.02 -15.34 -6.09
C ASN A 299 -25.52 -16.54 -6.92
N ALA A 300 -25.11 -17.76 -6.59
CA ALA A 300 -25.63 -18.99 -7.19
C ALA A 300 -27.10 -19.26 -6.82
N ARG A 301 -27.71 -18.40 -5.96
CA ARG A 301 -29.04 -18.60 -5.42
C ARG A 301 -30.11 -17.83 -6.19
N ASN A 302 -30.68 -18.47 -7.17
CA ASN A 302 -32.02 -18.08 -7.62
C ASN A 302 -33.16 -18.87 -6.94
N MET A 303 -32.89 -19.83 -6.04
CA MET A 303 -33.93 -20.60 -5.35
C MET A 303 -33.45 -21.14 -3.99
N ASN A 304 -34.34 -21.17 -3.03
CA ASN A 304 -34.28 -21.66 -1.64
C ASN A 304 -32.99 -22.40 -1.20
N PRO A 305 -32.20 -21.86 -0.28
CA PRO A 305 -30.91 -22.46 0.11
C PRO A 305 -31.16 -23.80 0.83
N ARG A 306 -30.57 -24.88 0.31
CA ARG A 306 -30.51 -26.18 1.00
C ARG A 306 -29.77 -26.02 2.34
N ARG A 307 -30.11 -26.85 3.33
CA ARG A 307 -29.49 -26.83 4.68
C ARG A 307 -27.97 -26.82 4.62
N GLN A 308 -27.37 -27.63 3.75
CA GLN A 308 -25.93 -27.71 3.52
C GLN A 308 -25.29 -26.38 3.08
N GLU A 309 -26.02 -25.58 2.31
CA GLU A 309 -25.51 -24.27 1.85
C GLU A 309 -25.50 -23.22 2.98
N ARG A 310 -26.45 -23.28 3.90
CA ARG A 310 -26.47 -22.42 5.10
C ARG A 310 -25.31 -22.77 6.03
N GLU A 311 -25.01 -24.04 6.21
CA GLU A 311 -23.85 -24.52 6.99
C GLU A 311 -22.54 -24.05 6.35
N ASN A 312 -22.42 -24.13 5.03
CA ASN A 312 -21.25 -23.64 4.29
C ASN A 312 -21.08 -22.10 4.44
N VAL A 313 -22.15 -21.32 4.32
CA VAL A 313 -22.11 -19.87 4.55
C VAL A 313 -21.59 -19.57 5.95
N HIS A 314 -22.13 -20.23 6.97
CA HIS A 314 -21.69 -20.02 8.35
C HIS A 314 -20.21 -20.34 8.54
N ARG A 315 -19.74 -21.45 7.95
CA ARG A 315 -18.34 -21.86 7.98
C ARG A 315 -17.43 -20.84 7.32
N TRP A 316 -17.77 -20.35 6.12
CA TRP A 316 -16.93 -19.37 5.42
C TRP A 316 -16.85 -18.04 6.17
N VAL A 317 -17.93 -17.58 6.78
CA VAL A 317 -17.94 -16.37 7.60
C VAL A 317 -17.05 -16.55 8.83
N GLN A 318 -17.11 -17.70 9.52
CA GLN A 318 -16.26 -17.96 10.67
C GLN A 318 -14.78 -17.98 10.30
N LEU A 319 -14.43 -18.64 9.18
CA LEU A 319 -13.04 -18.69 8.69
C LEU A 319 -12.55 -17.28 8.33
N ALA A 320 -13.35 -16.48 7.63
CA ALA A 320 -12.98 -15.12 7.29
C ALA A 320 -12.74 -14.25 8.55
N ILE A 321 -13.64 -14.32 9.54
CA ILE A 321 -13.46 -13.58 10.81
C ILE A 321 -12.18 -14.02 11.52
N LYS A 322 -11.90 -15.32 11.59
CA LYS A 322 -10.67 -15.84 12.21
C LYS A 322 -9.42 -15.25 11.55
N GLU A 323 -9.36 -15.24 10.23
CA GLU A 323 -8.20 -14.73 9.50
C GLU A 323 -8.06 -13.20 9.66
N PHE A 324 -9.17 -12.44 9.68
CA PHE A 324 -9.10 -11.00 9.97
C PHE A 324 -8.71 -10.71 11.42
N GLN A 325 -9.13 -11.52 12.39
CA GLN A 325 -8.67 -11.42 13.77
C GLN A 325 -7.17 -11.68 13.88
N GLU A 326 -6.65 -12.69 13.18
CA GLU A 326 -5.22 -12.96 13.13
C GLU A 326 -4.45 -11.83 12.45
N THR A 327 -4.98 -11.27 11.37
CA THR A 327 -4.45 -10.06 10.76
C THR A 327 -4.31 -8.93 11.78
N LEU A 328 -5.35 -8.68 12.57
CA LEU A 328 -5.37 -7.59 13.56
C LEU A 328 -4.52 -7.90 14.80
N ARG A 329 -4.33 -9.15 15.15
CA ARG A 329 -3.38 -9.56 16.20
C ARG A 329 -1.94 -9.21 15.80
N LEU A 330 -1.60 -9.46 14.52
CA LEU A 330 -0.27 -9.20 13.96
C LEU A 330 -0.05 -7.73 13.61
N LYS A 331 -1.09 -7.06 13.11
CA LYS A 331 -1.07 -5.64 12.72
C LYS A 331 -2.34 -4.94 13.22
N PRO A 332 -2.32 -4.40 14.47
CA PRO A 332 -3.51 -3.80 15.09
C PRO A 332 -4.07 -2.56 14.39
N ARG A 333 -3.27 -1.87 13.59
CA ARG A 333 -3.67 -0.68 12.83
C ARG A 333 -3.93 -0.99 11.34
N PHE A 334 -4.51 -2.14 11.04
CA PHE A 334 -4.91 -2.49 9.68
C PHE A 334 -6.41 -2.19 9.49
N GLU A 335 -6.73 -0.97 9.05
CA GLU A 335 -8.08 -0.41 8.92
C GLU A 335 -9.01 -1.30 8.09
N MET A 336 -8.54 -1.78 6.93
CA MET A 336 -9.35 -2.62 6.05
C MET A 336 -9.67 -4.01 6.63
N ALA A 337 -8.88 -4.51 7.55
CA ALA A 337 -9.20 -5.76 8.24
C ALA A 337 -10.40 -5.58 9.18
N TYR A 338 -10.50 -4.45 9.90
CA TYR A 338 -11.69 -4.11 10.69
C TYR A 338 -12.92 -3.97 9.80
N VAL A 339 -12.80 -3.28 8.66
CA VAL A 339 -13.91 -3.09 7.71
C VAL A 339 -14.43 -4.43 7.18
N HIS A 340 -13.54 -5.31 6.71
CA HIS A 340 -13.95 -6.61 6.19
C HIS A 340 -14.50 -7.53 7.29
N MET A 341 -13.96 -7.44 8.51
CA MET A 341 -14.50 -8.16 9.66
C MET A 341 -15.91 -7.65 10.03
N ALA A 342 -16.12 -6.33 10.00
CA ALA A 342 -17.46 -5.73 10.19
C ALA A 342 -18.46 -6.26 9.17
N GLU A 343 -18.12 -6.35 7.88
CA GLU A 343 -18.96 -6.93 6.85
C GLU A 343 -19.32 -8.41 7.17
N MET A 344 -18.37 -9.18 7.70
CA MET A 344 -18.64 -10.58 8.09
C MET A 344 -19.57 -10.69 9.30
N TYR A 345 -19.41 -9.83 10.29
CA TYR A 345 -20.34 -9.75 11.41
C TYR A 345 -21.75 -9.33 10.96
N ALA A 346 -21.85 -8.36 10.04
CA ALA A 346 -23.13 -7.95 9.46
C ALA A 346 -23.85 -9.11 8.73
N VAL A 347 -23.12 -9.93 7.98
CA VAL A 347 -23.66 -11.14 7.33
C VAL A 347 -24.19 -12.16 8.35
N ARG A 348 -23.60 -12.25 9.55
CA ARG A 348 -24.09 -13.10 10.66
C ARG A 348 -25.27 -12.52 11.41
N GLY A 349 -25.66 -11.27 11.13
CA GLY A 349 -26.66 -10.54 11.91
C GLY A 349 -26.13 -9.97 13.24
N GLN A 350 -24.84 -9.98 13.46
CA GLN A 350 -24.17 -9.40 14.63
C GLN A 350 -23.90 -7.90 14.36
N CYS A 351 -24.99 -7.13 14.32
CA CYS A 351 -24.93 -5.73 13.90
C CYS A 351 -24.15 -4.84 14.87
N ARG A 352 -24.12 -5.15 16.16
CA ARG A 352 -23.37 -4.39 17.15
C ARG A 352 -21.87 -4.53 16.92
N GLU A 353 -21.39 -5.76 16.78
CA GLU A 353 -19.97 -6.05 16.51
C GLU A 353 -19.54 -5.46 15.16
N ALA A 354 -20.44 -5.48 14.16
CA ALA A 354 -20.19 -4.85 12.88
C ALA A 354 -19.98 -3.33 13.04
N GLU A 355 -20.87 -2.65 13.76
CA GLU A 355 -20.81 -1.21 14.00
C GLU A 355 -19.54 -0.82 14.79
N GLU A 356 -19.21 -1.56 15.86
CA GLU A 356 -17.99 -1.35 16.64
C GLU A 356 -16.71 -1.44 15.77
N ASN A 357 -16.66 -2.37 14.82
CA ASN A 357 -15.52 -2.53 13.94
C ASN A 357 -15.43 -1.43 12.86
N PHE A 358 -16.55 -0.98 12.29
CA PHE A 358 -16.55 0.19 11.41
C PHE A 358 -16.08 1.45 12.12
N GLN A 359 -16.52 1.65 13.38
CA GLN A 359 -16.07 2.78 14.20
C GLN A 359 -14.58 2.71 14.49
N LYS A 360 -14.06 1.54 14.86
CA LYS A 360 -12.61 1.35 15.06
C LYS A 360 -11.80 1.71 13.82
N ALA A 361 -12.26 1.31 12.64
CA ALA A 361 -11.60 1.67 11.38
C ALA A 361 -11.59 3.19 11.13
N LEU A 362 -12.70 3.89 11.40
CA LEU A 362 -12.81 5.35 11.21
C LEU A 362 -12.06 6.17 12.27
N CYS A 363 -11.82 5.60 13.46
CA CYS A 363 -11.11 6.28 14.55
C CYS A 363 -9.59 6.15 14.44
N MET A 364 -9.06 5.56 13.37
CA MET A 364 -7.61 5.50 13.14
C MET A 364 -7.11 6.85 12.63
N ASP A 365 -5.96 7.27 13.18
CA ASP A 365 -5.27 8.47 12.73
C ASP A 365 -4.61 8.23 11.36
N ASN A 366 -4.45 9.31 10.59
CA ASN A 366 -3.70 9.33 9.31
C ASN A 366 -4.22 8.35 8.25
N LEU A 367 -5.54 8.17 8.18
CA LEU A 367 -6.15 7.42 7.09
C LEU A 367 -6.01 8.19 5.77
N ALA A 368 -5.52 7.52 4.73
CA ALA A 368 -5.54 8.08 3.39
C ALA A 368 -6.97 8.39 2.94
N ASP A 369 -7.16 9.48 2.23
CA ASP A 369 -8.47 10.02 1.84
C ASP A 369 -9.33 8.98 1.10
N HIS A 370 -8.76 8.26 0.13
CA HIS A 370 -9.46 7.19 -0.61
C HIS A 370 -9.88 6.02 0.30
N ILE A 371 -9.08 5.67 1.30
CA ILE A 371 -9.41 4.64 2.29
C ILE A 371 -10.58 5.12 3.16
N GLN A 372 -10.52 6.35 3.64
CA GLN A 372 -11.59 6.93 4.45
C GLN A 372 -12.90 7.00 3.66
N GLN A 373 -12.85 7.33 2.36
CA GLN A 373 -14.00 7.29 1.45
C GLN A 373 -14.56 5.86 1.31
N ASP A 374 -13.71 4.82 1.13
CA ASP A 374 -14.18 3.42 1.02
C ASP A 374 -14.79 2.93 2.32
N ILE A 375 -14.24 3.30 3.49
CA ILE A 375 -14.84 2.98 4.79
C ILE A 375 -16.24 3.62 4.90
N HIS A 376 -16.39 4.88 4.56
CA HIS A 376 -17.68 5.56 4.60
C HIS A 376 -18.68 4.92 3.63
N TYR A 377 -18.26 4.54 2.42
CA TYR A 377 -19.09 3.82 1.48
C TYR A 377 -19.63 2.50 2.08
N ARG A 378 -18.73 1.66 2.63
CA ARG A 378 -19.08 0.35 3.19
C ARG A 378 -19.94 0.46 4.45
N TYR A 379 -19.64 1.43 5.29
CA TYR A 379 -20.43 1.69 6.49
C TYR A 379 -21.84 2.21 6.13
N GLY A 380 -21.95 3.10 5.16
CA GLY A 380 -23.23 3.53 4.62
C GLY A 380 -24.05 2.35 4.05
N HIS A 381 -23.38 1.47 3.28
CA HIS A 381 -24.01 0.25 2.77
C HIS A 381 -24.49 -0.69 3.90
N PHE A 382 -23.72 -0.85 4.97
CA PHE A 382 -24.14 -1.60 6.15
C PHE A 382 -25.38 -0.96 6.81
N GLN A 383 -25.39 0.36 6.99
CA GLN A 383 -26.55 1.07 7.54
C GLN A 383 -27.80 0.89 6.67
N GLN A 384 -27.67 0.95 5.35
CA GLN A 384 -28.78 0.81 4.41
C GLN A 384 -29.36 -0.60 4.40
N PHE A 385 -28.53 -1.63 4.26
CA PHE A 385 -29.00 -3.00 3.96
C PHE A 385 -29.13 -3.90 5.20
N HIS A 386 -28.34 -3.69 6.24
CA HIS A 386 -28.37 -4.51 7.46
C HIS A 386 -29.13 -3.82 8.59
N MET A 387 -28.90 -2.52 8.79
CA MET A 387 -29.59 -1.74 9.84
C MET A 387 -30.91 -1.14 9.35
N ARG A 388 -31.15 -1.12 8.04
CA ARG A 388 -32.33 -0.52 7.39
C ARG A 388 -32.55 0.94 7.78
N SER A 389 -31.47 1.68 7.94
CA SER A 389 -31.46 3.10 8.31
C SER A 389 -30.91 3.93 7.13
N GLU A 390 -31.83 4.45 6.30
CA GLU A 390 -31.46 5.28 5.15
C GLU A 390 -30.82 6.60 5.57
N ASP A 391 -31.30 7.24 6.64
CA ASP A 391 -30.74 8.51 7.12
C ASP A 391 -29.27 8.37 7.54
N LYS A 392 -28.93 7.28 8.25
CA LYS A 392 -27.54 6.99 8.61
C LYS A 392 -26.71 6.63 7.39
N ALA A 393 -27.28 5.90 6.42
CA ALA A 393 -26.60 5.59 5.18
C ALA A 393 -26.25 6.85 4.40
N ILE A 394 -27.21 7.76 4.20
CA ILE A 394 -27.01 9.08 3.56
C ILE A 394 -25.92 9.86 4.30
N THR A 395 -25.98 9.88 5.63
CA THR A 395 -25.00 10.58 6.46
C THR A 395 -23.57 10.10 6.18
N HIS A 396 -23.36 8.77 6.07
CA HIS A 396 -22.06 8.22 5.76
C HIS A 396 -21.64 8.52 4.32
N TYR A 397 -22.52 8.35 3.34
CA TYR A 397 -22.22 8.67 1.95
C TYR A 397 -21.80 10.14 1.77
N LEU A 398 -22.51 11.06 2.42
CA LEU A 398 -22.18 12.48 2.39
C LEU A 398 -20.85 12.79 3.11
N LYS A 399 -20.54 12.13 4.23
CA LYS A 399 -19.24 12.27 4.90
C LYS A 399 -18.08 11.85 4.00
N GLY A 400 -18.22 10.73 3.29
CA GLY A 400 -17.21 10.29 2.32
C GLY A 400 -17.04 11.25 1.14
N LEU A 401 -18.14 11.87 0.66
CA LEU A 401 -18.10 12.83 -0.45
C LEU A 401 -17.56 14.21 -0.08
N LYS A 402 -17.54 14.56 1.21
CA LYS A 402 -16.87 15.78 1.70
C LYS A 402 -15.35 15.73 1.56
N ILE A 403 -14.78 14.52 1.46
CA ILE A 403 -13.36 14.31 1.21
C ILE A 403 -13.09 14.63 -0.27
N PRO A 404 -12.19 15.58 -0.59
CA PRO A 404 -12.09 16.12 -1.95
C PRO A 404 -11.42 15.17 -2.98
N GLU A 405 -10.83 14.07 -2.54
CA GLU A 405 -10.10 13.15 -3.40
C GLU A 405 -11.00 12.48 -4.46
N MET A 406 -10.53 12.45 -5.71
CA MET A 406 -11.21 11.82 -6.84
C MET A 406 -10.83 10.34 -6.96
N SER A 407 -11.37 9.51 -6.07
CA SER A 407 -11.10 8.07 -5.99
C SER A 407 -12.21 7.22 -6.61
N PHE A 408 -11.92 5.93 -6.80
CA PHE A 408 -12.94 4.94 -7.16
C PHE A 408 -14.05 4.81 -6.08
N ALA A 409 -13.69 4.98 -4.80
CA ALA A 409 -14.65 4.99 -3.72
C ALA A 409 -15.64 6.17 -3.84
N ARG A 410 -15.18 7.34 -4.30
CA ARG A 410 -16.04 8.49 -4.58
C ARG A 410 -17.10 8.18 -5.64
N LYS A 411 -16.73 7.51 -6.72
CA LYS A 411 -17.69 7.08 -7.77
C LYS A 411 -18.77 6.15 -7.19
N LYS A 412 -18.37 5.22 -6.30
CA LYS A 412 -19.31 4.33 -5.61
C LYS A 412 -20.25 5.08 -4.67
N LEU A 413 -19.77 6.07 -3.94
CA LEU A 413 -20.56 6.91 -3.04
C LEU A 413 -21.64 7.68 -3.81
N ILE A 414 -21.28 8.28 -4.95
CA ILE A 414 -22.22 8.98 -5.84
C ILE A 414 -23.29 8.00 -6.34
N SER A 415 -22.88 6.84 -6.91
CA SER A 415 -23.82 5.83 -7.40
C SER A 415 -24.72 5.26 -6.30
N ALA A 416 -24.24 5.17 -5.06
CA ALA A 416 -25.07 4.73 -3.93
C ALA A 416 -26.14 5.77 -3.56
N LEU A 417 -25.81 7.07 -3.59
CA LEU A 417 -26.78 8.16 -3.37
C LEU A 417 -27.83 8.21 -4.47
N GLU A 418 -27.44 8.05 -5.74
CA GLU A 418 -28.38 7.99 -6.87
C GLU A 418 -29.40 6.87 -6.70
N LYS A 419 -28.91 5.65 -6.49
CA LYS A 419 -29.79 4.48 -6.27
C LYS A 419 -30.74 4.67 -5.10
N LEU A 420 -30.29 5.35 -4.05
CA LEU A 420 -31.09 5.63 -2.87
C LEU A 420 -32.12 6.71 -3.17
N ALA A 421 -31.76 7.76 -3.93
CA ALA A 421 -32.69 8.80 -4.38
C ALA A 421 -33.75 8.27 -5.35
N GLU A 422 -33.41 7.31 -6.22
CA GLU A 422 -34.32 6.68 -7.18
C GLU A 422 -35.22 5.59 -6.57
N SER A 423 -34.84 5.04 -5.41
CA SER A 423 -35.57 3.92 -4.82
C SER A 423 -36.98 4.37 -4.34
N HIS A 424 -38.00 3.72 -4.86
CA HIS A 424 -39.41 3.98 -4.50
C HIS A 424 -39.87 3.27 -3.21
N VAL A 425 -38.95 2.52 -2.56
CA VAL A 425 -39.34 1.48 -1.59
C VAL A 425 -39.61 2.00 -0.18
N ASN A 426 -39.07 3.17 0.22
CA ASN A 426 -39.25 3.65 1.58
C ASN A 426 -40.00 4.99 1.66
N GLN A 427 -41.18 4.94 2.29
CA GLN A 427 -42.05 6.10 2.53
C GLN A 427 -41.50 7.11 3.57
N ASN A 428 -40.30 6.83 4.17
CA ASN A 428 -39.75 7.63 5.28
C ASN A 428 -38.90 8.81 4.85
N VAL A 429 -38.39 8.83 3.62
CA VAL A 429 -37.63 9.97 3.09
C VAL A 429 -38.55 10.85 2.26
N SER A 430 -38.63 12.13 2.58
CA SER A 430 -39.51 13.06 1.84
C SER A 430 -39.11 13.12 0.36
N VAL A 431 -40.10 13.28 -0.52
CA VAL A 431 -39.87 13.42 -1.98
C VAL A 431 -38.88 14.58 -2.26
N VAL A 432 -38.98 15.66 -1.50
CA VAL A 432 -38.09 16.83 -1.58
C VAL A 432 -36.66 16.41 -1.28
N ALA A 433 -36.41 15.67 -0.20
CA ALA A 433 -35.06 15.23 0.15
C ALA A 433 -34.44 14.30 -0.93
N ARG A 434 -35.23 13.40 -1.51
CA ARG A 434 -34.79 12.52 -2.61
C ARG A 434 -34.42 13.28 -3.86
N VAL A 435 -35.26 14.23 -4.28
CA VAL A 435 -34.97 15.06 -5.47
C VAL A 435 -33.74 15.96 -5.23
N SER A 436 -33.56 16.45 -4.00
CA SER A 436 -32.36 17.21 -3.62
C SER A 436 -31.08 16.36 -3.65
N LEU A 437 -31.17 15.08 -3.19
CA LEU A 437 -30.04 14.15 -3.24
C LEU A 437 -29.68 13.78 -4.70
N LEU A 438 -30.67 13.63 -5.57
CA LEU A 438 -30.43 13.40 -7.00
C LEU A 438 -29.75 14.62 -7.64
N GLY A 439 -30.20 15.83 -7.30
CA GLY A 439 -29.57 17.08 -7.73
C GLY A 439 -28.10 17.15 -7.29
N LEU A 440 -27.82 16.81 -6.03
CA LEU A 440 -26.44 16.74 -5.52
C LEU A 440 -25.59 15.68 -6.25
N SER A 441 -26.16 14.54 -6.61
CA SER A 441 -25.46 13.53 -7.37
C SER A 441 -25.04 14.04 -8.75
N HIS A 442 -25.95 14.67 -9.49
CA HIS A 442 -25.66 15.31 -10.79
C HIS A 442 -24.61 16.43 -10.66
N GLU A 443 -24.72 17.27 -9.61
CA GLU A 443 -23.72 18.30 -9.35
C GLU A 443 -22.31 17.72 -9.16
N LEU A 444 -22.18 16.65 -8.38
CA LEU A 444 -20.91 15.97 -8.10
C LEU A 444 -20.33 15.27 -9.33
N GLN A 445 -21.14 15.01 -10.35
CA GLN A 445 -20.72 14.48 -11.66
C GLN A 445 -20.42 15.58 -12.69
N GLY A 446 -20.66 16.84 -12.35
CA GLY A 446 -20.49 17.98 -13.25
C GLY A 446 -21.68 18.21 -14.21
N GLU A 447 -22.78 17.49 -14.01
CA GLU A 447 -24.00 17.60 -14.81
C GLU A 447 -24.88 18.76 -14.27
N VAL A 448 -24.38 19.98 -14.46
CA VAL A 448 -24.95 21.20 -13.81
C VAL A 448 -26.41 21.44 -14.21
N LYS A 449 -26.80 21.16 -15.47
CA LYS A 449 -28.17 21.38 -15.94
C LYS A 449 -29.16 20.46 -15.24
N GLU A 450 -28.82 19.19 -15.13
CA GLU A 450 -29.60 18.15 -14.48
C GLU A 450 -29.72 18.43 -13.00
N ALA A 451 -28.62 18.86 -12.35
CA ALA A 451 -28.61 19.29 -10.97
C ALA A 451 -29.58 20.44 -10.70
N LEU A 452 -29.53 21.50 -11.52
CA LEU A 452 -30.40 22.66 -11.41
C LEU A 452 -31.88 22.30 -11.58
N LEU A 453 -32.22 21.44 -12.53
CA LEU A 453 -33.60 20.94 -12.74
C LEU A 453 -34.11 20.17 -11.50
N CYS A 454 -33.26 19.35 -10.88
CA CYS A 454 -33.62 18.64 -9.65
C CYS A 454 -33.82 19.61 -8.49
N TYR A 455 -32.96 20.59 -8.29
CA TYR A 455 -33.10 21.57 -7.22
C TYR A 455 -34.33 22.47 -7.41
N GLU A 456 -34.61 22.93 -8.64
CA GLU A 456 -35.83 23.67 -8.95
C GLU A 456 -37.08 22.84 -8.62
N ARG A 457 -37.09 21.55 -9.00
CA ARG A 457 -38.21 20.63 -8.68
C ARG A 457 -38.37 20.44 -7.15
N ALA A 458 -37.25 20.32 -6.41
CA ALA A 458 -37.29 20.21 -4.96
C ALA A 458 -37.90 21.47 -4.31
N LEU A 459 -37.54 22.67 -4.77
CA LEU A 459 -38.08 23.94 -4.30
C LEU A 459 -39.58 24.02 -4.58
N ARG A 460 -40.03 23.72 -5.81
CA ARG A 460 -41.48 23.70 -6.15
C ARG A 460 -42.28 22.75 -5.28
N LEU A 461 -41.74 21.56 -4.94
CA LEU A 461 -42.38 20.62 -4.04
C LEU A 461 -42.45 21.16 -2.59
N THR A 462 -41.46 21.93 -2.15
CA THR A 462 -41.49 22.57 -0.82
C THR A 462 -42.58 23.62 -0.75
N ASP A 463 -42.75 24.46 -1.77
CA ASP A 463 -43.81 25.44 -1.86
C ASP A 463 -45.19 24.82 -1.87
N GLN A 464 -45.37 23.65 -2.50
CA GLN A 464 -46.65 22.90 -2.50
C GLN A 464 -46.97 22.29 -1.15
N LEU A 465 -45.98 21.95 -0.33
CA LEU A 465 -46.18 21.39 1.01
C LEU A 465 -46.40 22.47 2.10
N ASN A 466 -46.07 23.73 1.78
CA ASN A 466 -46.20 24.86 2.70
C ASN A 466 -46.84 26.08 1.97
N PRO A 467 -48.17 26.01 1.68
CA PRO A 467 -48.86 27.05 0.89
C PRO A 467 -49.10 28.40 1.63
N VAL A 468 -48.39 28.65 2.72
CA VAL A 468 -48.62 29.86 3.59
C VAL A 468 -47.44 30.87 3.47
N PHE A 469 -46.70 30.82 2.39
CA PHE A 469 -45.75 31.94 2.10
C PHE A 469 -45.98 32.43 0.67
#